data_3c29f038e010df31f82b4fe335f9d77c
#
_entry.id   3c29f038e010df31f82b4fe335f9d77c
#
_cell.length_a   1.000
_cell.length_b   1.000
_cell.length_c   1.000
_cell.angle_alpha   90.00
_cell.angle_beta   90.00
_cell.angle_gamma   90.00
#
_symmetry.space_group_name_H-M   'P 1'
#
loop_
_entity.id
_entity.type
_entity.pdbx_description
1 polymer ?
#
loop_
_entity_poly.entity_id
_entity_poly.type
_entity_poly.pdbx_seq_one_letter_code
_entity_poly.pdbx_strand_id
1 'polypeptide(L)'
;AECEKRDIHVILDLVLNHTGSEHAWFKSAVEYLQNLGDAEPNMADCPYLDYYYFSKEPGSGYCEVTGTDWYYEGKFNYDMPDVNLDNEAVWAEIEDIMSFWFDKGVAGFRLDAAKEFVSGNTTKNVEILSRIQQLATSLKPDAYLVAEVWEGFQQLAKYYQSGITSLFNFAFGNSDGKITAVIRGAGNASTVTTYATALEKADKAYLAANPNYIDAPFLSNHDVGRIAGFANRDPLKMKLAGAMNIFMGGCCFIYYGEEIGMPGSGNDPSKRAPMYWNAARDNGTTNPPPDCELPEEYPFGSLEEQLGDDASVYNYYRQAIAIRKALPVISHGKTTEEKALNIGCISAFRKTWNDQECLILMNINTEAAQVDLSAYEGWTLAATLSADGNEITLEGTTLDLSAFGVAILLLQK
;
A
#
# COMPACT_ATOMS: atom_id res chain seq x y z
N ALA A 1 4.53 6.34 -22.65
CA ALA A 1 4.82 7.57 -23.42
C ALA A 1 4.39 8.85 -22.68
N GLU A 2 3.09 9.08 -22.36
CA GLU A 2 2.66 10.35 -21.73
C GLU A 2 3.14 10.50 -20.27
N CYS A 3 3.21 9.42 -19.51
CA CYS A 3 3.77 9.41 -18.15
C CYS A 3 5.28 9.69 -18.18
N GLU A 4 6.00 9.05 -19.09
CA GLU A 4 7.44 9.18 -19.27
C GLU A 4 7.85 10.64 -19.57
N LYS A 5 7.09 11.36 -20.41
CA LYS A 5 7.32 12.80 -20.68
C LYS A 5 7.23 13.68 -19.42
N ARG A 6 6.62 13.17 -18.36
CA ARG A 6 6.41 13.86 -17.08
C ARG A 6 7.25 13.28 -15.96
N ASP A 7 8.22 12.43 -16.28
CA ASP A 7 9.05 11.70 -15.31
C ASP A 7 8.19 10.88 -14.31
N ILE A 8 7.13 10.25 -14.84
CA ILE A 8 6.24 9.37 -14.09
C ILE A 8 6.48 7.93 -14.55
N HIS A 9 6.99 7.11 -13.65
CA HIS A 9 7.17 5.68 -13.87
C HIS A 9 5.87 4.92 -13.64
N VAL A 10 5.52 4.07 -14.61
CA VAL A 10 4.29 3.27 -14.54
C VAL A 10 4.64 1.85 -14.09
N ILE A 11 3.95 1.34 -13.07
CA ILE A 11 3.94 -0.07 -12.72
C ILE A 11 2.56 -0.66 -13.04
N LEU A 12 2.52 -1.95 -13.36
CA LEU A 12 1.29 -2.67 -13.66
C LEU A 12 1.02 -3.74 -12.61
N ASP A 13 -0.26 -4.09 -12.48
CA ASP A 13 -0.65 -5.26 -11.70
C ASP A 13 -0.26 -6.54 -12.45
N LEU A 14 0.44 -7.44 -11.78
CA LEU A 14 0.87 -8.73 -12.30
C LEU A 14 0.27 -9.82 -11.42
N VAL A 15 -0.84 -10.38 -11.88
CA VAL A 15 -1.59 -11.41 -11.18
C VAL A 15 -1.01 -12.77 -11.58
N LEU A 16 -0.22 -13.37 -10.69
CA LEU A 16 0.44 -14.66 -10.93
C LEU A 16 -0.20 -15.83 -10.19
N ASN A 17 -1.01 -15.53 -9.15
CA ASN A 17 -1.66 -16.54 -8.35
C ASN A 17 -2.73 -17.31 -9.12
N HIS A 18 -3.49 -16.64 -9.96
CA HIS A 18 -4.63 -17.21 -10.68
C HIS A 18 -4.81 -16.57 -12.06
N THR A 19 -5.58 -17.22 -12.90
CA THR A 19 -6.12 -16.62 -14.14
C THR A 19 -7.63 -16.44 -13.99
N GLY A 20 -8.27 -15.75 -14.95
CA GLY A 20 -9.72 -15.85 -15.07
C GLY A 20 -10.14 -17.22 -15.66
N SER A 21 -11.32 -17.73 -15.30
CA SER A 21 -11.87 -18.98 -15.83
C SER A 21 -12.07 -18.95 -17.37
N GLU A 22 -12.16 -17.76 -17.96
CA GLU A 22 -12.24 -17.57 -19.42
C GLU A 22 -10.86 -17.54 -20.10
N HIS A 23 -9.77 -17.69 -19.35
CA HIS A 23 -8.42 -17.73 -19.91
C HIS A 23 -8.24 -18.95 -20.83
N ALA A 24 -7.55 -18.77 -21.96
CA ALA A 24 -7.39 -19.81 -22.96
C ALA A 24 -6.76 -21.09 -22.42
N TRP A 25 -5.78 -20.99 -21.52
CA TRP A 25 -5.14 -22.13 -20.87
C TRP A 25 -6.15 -22.94 -20.05
N PHE A 26 -6.91 -22.29 -19.19
CA PHE A 26 -7.88 -22.97 -18.33
C PHE A 26 -9.02 -23.58 -19.13
N LYS A 27 -9.58 -22.86 -20.10
CA LYS A 27 -10.63 -23.40 -20.98
C LYS A 27 -10.17 -24.63 -21.74
N SER A 28 -8.93 -24.61 -22.28
CA SER A 28 -8.39 -25.78 -22.98
C SER A 28 -8.24 -26.99 -22.04
N ALA A 29 -7.77 -26.78 -20.81
CA ALA A 29 -7.65 -27.86 -19.83
C ALA A 29 -9.03 -28.41 -19.41
N VAL A 30 -10.00 -27.55 -19.15
CA VAL A 30 -11.39 -27.94 -18.81
C VAL A 30 -12.04 -28.71 -19.95
N GLU A 31 -11.96 -28.20 -21.19
CA GLU A 31 -12.52 -28.86 -22.37
C GLU A 31 -11.90 -30.25 -22.60
N TYR A 32 -10.58 -30.39 -22.38
CA TYR A 32 -9.91 -31.67 -22.47
C TYR A 32 -10.46 -32.65 -21.40
N LEU A 33 -10.58 -32.23 -20.14
CA LEU A 33 -11.11 -33.08 -19.05
C LEU A 33 -12.57 -33.47 -19.29
N GLN A 34 -13.40 -32.58 -19.82
CA GLN A 34 -14.80 -32.87 -20.16
C GLN A 34 -14.95 -33.91 -21.27
N ASN A 35 -13.98 -33.99 -22.18
CA ASN A 35 -13.98 -34.95 -23.28
C ASN A 35 -13.16 -36.24 -23.00
N LEU A 36 -12.49 -36.31 -21.84
CA LEU A 36 -11.59 -37.42 -21.51
C LEU A 36 -12.29 -38.74 -21.22
N GLY A 37 -13.54 -38.67 -20.66
CA GLY A 37 -14.28 -39.84 -20.18
C GLY A 37 -13.51 -40.54 -19.05
N ASP A 38 -13.42 -41.86 -19.10
CA ASP A 38 -12.76 -42.70 -18.09
C ASP A 38 -11.23 -42.85 -18.31
N ALA A 39 -10.66 -42.15 -19.30
CA ALA A 39 -9.24 -42.23 -19.59
C ALA A 39 -8.40 -41.44 -18.57
N GLU A 40 -7.12 -41.80 -18.45
CA GLU A 40 -6.20 -40.98 -17.64
C GLU A 40 -5.71 -39.76 -18.45
N PRO A 41 -5.55 -38.62 -17.82
CA PRO A 41 -5.04 -37.40 -18.47
C PRO A 41 -3.63 -37.59 -19.02
N ASN A 42 -3.37 -37.02 -20.20
CA ASN A 42 -2.07 -37.05 -20.85
C ASN A 42 -1.62 -35.62 -21.19
N MET A 43 -0.54 -35.15 -20.55
CA MET A 43 0.03 -33.83 -20.76
C MET A 43 0.53 -33.60 -22.21
N ALA A 44 0.82 -34.67 -22.98
CA ALA A 44 1.18 -34.51 -24.37
C ALA A 44 0.00 -34.08 -25.26
N ASP A 45 -1.23 -34.40 -24.83
CA ASP A 45 -2.46 -34.04 -25.55
C ASP A 45 -2.98 -32.66 -25.13
N CYS A 46 -2.76 -32.29 -23.87
CA CYS A 46 -3.10 -30.97 -23.33
C CYS A 46 -2.06 -30.50 -22.30
N PRO A 47 -1.05 -29.71 -22.72
CA PRO A 47 -0.03 -29.17 -21.81
C PRO A 47 -0.57 -28.31 -20.69
N TYR A 48 -1.70 -27.66 -20.91
CA TYR A 48 -2.33 -26.74 -19.95
C TYR A 48 -2.94 -27.43 -18.72
N LEU A 49 -3.03 -28.77 -18.72
CA LEU A 49 -3.43 -29.52 -17.51
C LEU A 49 -2.47 -29.28 -16.34
N ASP A 50 -1.17 -29.16 -16.62
CA ASP A 50 -0.16 -28.93 -15.59
C ASP A 50 0.05 -27.43 -15.26
N TYR A 51 -0.68 -26.53 -15.93
CA TYR A 51 -0.67 -25.11 -15.61
C TYR A 51 -1.56 -24.78 -14.40
N TYR A 52 -2.41 -25.71 -13.97
CA TYR A 52 -3.33 -25.59 -12.85
C TYR A 52 -3.30 -26.83 -11.97
N TYR A 53 -3.84 -26.74 -10.76
CA TYR A 53 -3.94 -27.86 -9.85
C TYR A 53 -5.28 -28.58 -10.03
N PHE A 54 -5.30 -29.66 -10.81
CA PHE A 54 -6.48 -30.53 -10.98
C PHE A 54 -6.39 -31.76 -10.08
N SER A 55 -7.53 -32.23 -9.53
CA SER A 55 -7.62 -33.41 -8.68
C SER A 55 -8.99 -34.09 -8.80
N LYS A 56 -9.05 -35.39 -8.61
CA LYS A 56 -10.32 -36.13 -8.39
C LYS A 56 -10.76 -36.11 -6.92
N GLU A 57 -9.91 -35.62 -6.01
CA GLU A 57 -10.21 -35.49 -4.60
C GLU A 57 -10.45 -34.03 -4.25
N PRO A 58 -11.70 -33.65 -3.88
CA PRO A 58 -11.98 -32.24 -3.55
C PRO A 58 -11.32 -31.86 -2.24
N GLY A 59 -10.39 -30.88 -2.31
CA GLY A 59 -9.80 -30.21 -1.15
C GLY A 59 -10.58 -28.98 -0.73
N SER A 60 -10.19 -28.38 0.39
CA SER A 60 -10.65 -27.03 0.74
C SER A 60 -10.15 -26.01 -0.29
N GLY A 61 -11.04 -25.19 -0.85
CA GLY A 61 -10.70 -24.22 -1.91
C GLY A 61 -10.71 -24.81 -3.33
N TYR A 62 -11.16 -26.07 -3.48
CA TYR A 62 -11.34 -26.69 -4.80
C TYR A 62 -12.75 -26.48 -5.33
N CYS A 63 -12.87 -26.22 -6.62
CA CYS A 63 -14.10 -26.03 -7.38
C CYS A 63 -14.30 -27.17 -8.39
N GLU A 64 -15.53 -27.54 -8.66
CA GLU A 64 -15.88 -28.62 -9.59
C GLU A 64 -15.62 -28.21 -11.04
N VAL A 65 -15.01 -29.10 -11.83
CA VAL A 65 -15.01 -29.02 -13.29
C VAL A 65 -16.35 -29.56 -13.77
N THR A 66 -17.27 -28.69 -14.12
CA THR A 66 -18.66 -29.00 -14.46
C THR A 66 -18.77 -30.17 -15.45
N GLY A 67 -19.55 -31.18 -15.08
CA GLY A 67 -19.80 -32.36 -15.91
C GLY A 67 -18.74 -33.45 -15.87
N THR A 68 -17.80 -33.39 -14.92
CA THR A 68 -16.75 -34.39 -14.70
C THR A 68 -16.65 -34.77 -13.21
N ASP A 69 -15.75 -35.70 -12.88
CA ASP A 69 -15.33 -36.02 -11.50
C ASP A 69 -14.04 -35.27 -11.08
N TRP A 70 -13.64 -34.27 -11.86
CA TRP A 70 -12.46 -33.47 -11.61
C TRP A 70 -12.79 -32.18 -10.85
N TYR A 71 -11.82 -31.71 -10.07
CA TYR A 71 -11.83 -30.45 -9.36
C TYR A 71 -10.55 -29.67 -9.66
N TYR A 72 -10.58 -28.35 -9.54
CA TYR A 72 -9.40 -27.47 -9.66
C TYR A 72 -9.29 -26.58 -8.42
N GLU A 73 -8.07 -26.17 -8.08
CA GLU A 73 -7.86 -25.21 -7.02
C GLU A 73 -8.33 -23.83 -7.48
N GLY A 74 -9.18 -23.19 -6.67
CA GLY A 74 -9.73 -21.85 -6.89
C GLY A 74 -9.88 -21.17 -5.53
N LYS A 75 -8.74 -20.77 -4.96
CA LYS A 75 -8.62 -20.25 -3.60
C LYS A 75 -9.56 -19.11 -3.30
N PHE A 76 -9.72 -18.17 -4.24
CA PHE A 76 -10.56 -17.00 -4.06
C PHE A 76 -11.99 -17.22 -4.51
N ASN A 77 -12.18 -17.79 -5.70
CA ASN A 77 -13.50 -18.02 -6.28
C ASN A 77 -13.42 -19.04 -7.43
N TYR A 78 -14.56 -19.62 -7.83
CA TYR A 78 -14.67 -20.55 -8.96
C TYR A 78 -14.22 -19.97 -10.32
N ASP A 79 -14.27 -18.66 -10.48
CA ASP A 79 -13.83 -17.97 -11.72
C ASP A 79 -12.37 -17.53 -11.68
N MET A 80 -11.62 -17.91 -10.64
CA MET A 80 -10.21 -17.60 -10.40
C MET A 80 -9.39 -18.87 -10.14
N PRO A 81 -9.18 -19.74 -11.17
CA PRO A 81 -8.37 -20.97 -11.01
C PRO A 81 -6.92 -20.65 -10.72
N ASP A 82 -6.37 -21.32 -9.69
CA ASP A 82 -4.99 -21.09 -9.22
C ASP A 82 -3.98 -21.72 -10.17
N VAL A 83 -2.93 -20.94 -10.49
CA VAL A 83 -1.86 -21.31 -11.42
C VAL A 83 -0.77 -22.12 -10.70
N ASN A 84 -0.31 -23.19 -11.34
CA ASN A 84 0.75 -24.03 -10.84
C ASN A 84 2.13 -23.38 -11.00
N LEU A 85 2.58 -22.66 -9.99
CA LEU A 85 3.89 -22.00 -9.97
C LEU A 85 5.07 -22.98 -9.71
N ASP A 86 4.83 -24.28 -9.62
CA ASP A 86 5.88 -25.31 -9.66
C ASP A 86 6.22 -25.74 -11.09
N ASN A 87 5.43 -25.35 -12.10
CA ASN A 87 5.62 -25.73 -13.51
C ASN A 87 6.56 -24.74 -14.22
N GLU A 88 7.66 -25.26 -14.79
CA GLU A 88 8.63 -24.43 -15.53
C GLU A 88 8.07 -23.83 -16.83
N ALA A 89 7.07 -24.44 -17.46
CA ALA A 89 6.42 -23.87 -18.64
C ALA A 89 5.61 -22.59 -18.25
N VAL A 90 5.00 -22.57 -17.07
CA VAL A 90 4.35 -21.37 -16.52
C VAL A 90 5.38 -20.26 -16.29
N TRP A 91 6.58 -20.60 -15.82
CA TRP A 91 7.63 -19.59 -15.62
C TRP A 91 8.14 -19.00 -16.94
N ALA A 92 8.18 -19.77 -18.01
CA ALA A 92 8.49 -19.25 -19.34
C ALA A 92 7.44 -18.25 -19.82
N GLU A 93 6.15 -18.52 -19.58
CA GLU A 93 5.07 -17.55 -19.87
C GLU A 93 5.19 -16.27 -19.01
N ILE A 94 5.55 -16.40 -17.73
CA ILE A 94 5.77 -15.26 -16.84
C ILE A 94 6.92 -14.40 -17.36
N GLU A 95 8.02 -14.99 -17.80
CA GLU A 95 9.16 -14.29 -18.40
C GLU A 95 8.74 -13.52 -19.66
N ASP A 96 7.99 -14.15 -20.54
CA ASP A 96 7.47 -13.53 -21.76
C ASP A 96 6.52 -12.37 -21.45
N ILE A 97 5.63 -12.53 -20.46
CA ILE A 97 4.72 -11.45 -20.01
C ILE A 97 5.51 -10.26 -19.46
N MET A 98 6.47 -10.50 -18.58
CA MET A 98 7.28 -9.44 -17.99
C MET A 98 8.12 -8.72 -19.05
N SER A 99 8.76 -9.47 -19.95
CA SER A 99 9.55 -8.94 -21.08
C SER A 99 8.69 -8.03 -21.97
N PHE A 100 7.49 -8.52 -22.35
CA PHE A 100 6.56 -7.78 -23.18
C PHE A 100 6.20 -6.40 -22.58
N TRP A 101 5.96 -6.33 -21.27
CA TRP A 101 5.60 -5.07 -20.62
C TRP A 101 6.81 -4.17 -20.38
N PHE A 102 7.97 -4.72 -20.05
CA PHE A 102 9.23 -3.96 -19.96
C PHE A 102 9.60 -3.32 -21.30
N ASP A 103 9.43 -4.02 -22.41
CA ASP A 103 9.65 -3.49 -23.76
C ASP A 103 8.71 -2.33 -24.10
N LYS A 104 7.55 -2.25 -23.45
CA LYS A 104 6.61 -1.12 -23.57
C LYS A 104 6.92 0.04 -22.62
N GLY A 105 7.98 -0.04 -21.83
CA GLY A 105 8.42 1.02 -20.94
C GLY A 105 7.79 0.97 -19.53
N VAL A 106 7.22 -0.17 -19.12
CA VAL A 106 6.77 -0.37 -17.73
C VAL A 106 7.99 -0.39 -16.81
N ALA A 107 7.89 0.28 -15.66
CA ALA A 107 9.00 0.40 -14.70
C ALA A 107 9.05 -0.75 -13.68
N GLY A 108 7.97 -1.53 -13.57
CA GLY A 108 7.88 -2.61 -12.61
C GLY A 108 6.45 -3.13 -12.44
N PHE A 109 6.24 -3.90 -11.38
CA PHE A 109 4.96 -4.58 -11.16
C PHE A 109 4.50 -4.52 -9.70
N ARG A 110 3.18 -4.48 -9.52
CA ARG A 110 2.53 -4.87 -8.27
C ARG A 110 2.17 -6.36 -8.39
N LEU A 111 2.62 -7.17 -7.44
CA LEU A 111 2.35 -8.60 -7.40
C LEU A 111 1.12 -8.84 -6.53
N ASP A 112 0.04 -9.28 -7.19
CA ASP A 112 -1.23 -9.60 -6.55
C ASP A 112 -1.11 -10.84 -5.67
N ALA A 113 -1.81 -10.83 -4.54
CA ALA A 113 -2.05 -12.00 -3.68
C ALA A 113 -0.83 -12.87 -3.39
N ALA A 114 0.36 -12.27 -3.24
CA ALA A 114 1.62 -13.01 -3.10
C ALA A 114 1.69 -13.93 -1.85
N LYS A 115 0.81 -13.72 -0.89
CA LYS A 115 0.62 -14.60 0.27
C LYS A 115 -0.02 -15.94 -0.12
N GLU A 116 -0.77 -15.99 -1.20
CA GLU A 116 -1.59 -17.12 -1.60
C GLU A 116 -0.98 -17.92 -2.76
N PHE A 117 0.20 -17.58 -3.28
CA PHE A 117 0.89 -18.36 -4.32
C PHE A 117 0.97 -19.86 -3.98
N VAL A 118 1.18 -20.17 -2.70
CA VAL A 118 0.93 -21.47 -2.10
C VAL A 118 0.26 -21.23 -0.76
N SER A 119 -1.05 -21.39 -0.71
CA SER A 119 -1.86 -21.08 0.46
C SER A 119 -1.32 -21.71 1.75
N GLY A 120 -1.10 -20.88 2.77
CA GLY A 120 -0.61 -21.32 4.07
C GLY A 120 0.89 -21.68 4.15
N ASN A 121 1.64 -21.57 3.05
CA ASN A 121 3.07 -21.93 3.00
C ASN A 121 3.97 -20.70 2.80
N THR A 122 4.26 -19.98 3.89
CA THR A 122 5.13 -18.79 3.86
C THR A 122 6.51 -19.06 3.24
N THR A 123 7.11 -20.22 3.52
CA THR A 123 8.46 -20.56 2.99
C THR A 123 8.43 -20.64 1.47
N LYS A 124 7.46 -21.36 0.91
CA LYS A 124 7.31 -21.48 -0.54
C LYS A 124 7.00 -20.15 -1.21
N ASN A 125 6.14 -19.33 -0.60
CA ASN A 125 5.82 -17.99 -1.09
C ASN A 125 7.05 -17.08 -1.13
N VAL A 126 7.94 -17.17 -0.13
CA VAL A 126 9.23 -16.45 -0.10
C VAL A 126 10.15 -16.92 -1.23
N GLU A 127 10.23 -18.23 -1.51
CA GLU A 127 11.00 -18.80 -2.64
C GLU A 127 10.48 -18.30 -3.98
N ILE A 128 9.16 -18.32 -4.19
CA ILE A 128 8.51 -17.82 -5.40
C ILE A 128 8.77 -16.31 -5.59
N LEU A 129 8.58 -15.51 -4.55
CA LEU A 129 8.89 -14.07 -4.59
C LEU A 129 10.37 -13.80 -4.90
N SER A 130 11.29 -14.62 -4.36
CA SER A 130 12.72 -14.50 -4.68
C SER A 130 12.98 -14.76 -6.16
N ARG A 131 12.35 -15.79 -6.74
CA ARG A 131 12.45 -16.09 -8.16
C ARG A 131 11.90 -14.97 -9.04
N ILE A 132 10.73 -14.41 -8.68
CA ILE A 132 10.13 -13.27 -9.38
C ILE A 132 11.07 -12.05 -9.35
N GLN A 133 11.62 -11.71 -8.17
CA GLN A 133 12.55 -10.58 -8.02
C GLN A 133 13.79 -10.77 -8.88
N GLN A 134 14.37 -11.97 -8.88
CA GLN A 134 15.55 -12.29 -9.70
C GLN A 134 15.24 -12.20 -11.19
N LEU A 135 14.12 -12.76 -11.64
CA LEU A 135 13.68 -12.69 -13.03
C LEU A 135 13.47 -11.23 -13.46
N ALA A 136 12.72 -10.45 -12.70
CA ALA A 136 12.49 -9.05 -13.00
C ALA A 136 13.79 -8.24 -13.11
N THR A 137 14.72 -8.45 -12.18
CA THR A 137 16.02 -7.77 -12.17
C THR A 137 16.92 -8.22 -13.32
N SER A 138 16.82 -9.47 -13.78
CA SER A 138 17.57 -9.96 -14.95
C SER A 138 17.08 -9.32 -16.23
N LEU A 139 15.78 -9.10 -16.37
CA LEU A 139 15.15 -8.45 -17.53
C LEU A 139 15.32 -6.92 -17.51
N LYS A 140 15.20 -6.32 -16.34
CA LYS A 140 15.30 -4.89 -16.12
C LYS A 140 15.97 -4.61 -14.77
N PRO A 141 17.27 -4.23 -14.73
CA PRO A 141 18.03 -4.11 -13.47
C PRO A 141 17.46 -3.13 -12.43
N ASP A 142 16.74 -2.11 -12.87
CA ASP A 142 16.08 -1.09 -12.04
C ASP A 142 14.56 -1.33 -11.89
N ALA A 143 14.08 -2.54 -12.17
CA ALA A 143 12.66 -2.90 -12.00
C ALA A 143 12.21 -2.71 -10.55
N TYR A 144 11.10 -1.98 -10.36
CA TYR A 144 10.46 -1.84 -9.05
C TYR A 144 9.37 -2.88 -8.88
N LEU A 145 9.48 -3.69 -7.82
CA LEU A 145 8.45 -4.66 -7.45
C LEU A 145 7.86 -4.32 -6.08
N VAL A 146 6.54 -4.34 -5.99
CA VAL A 146 5.81 -4.26 -4.73
C VAL A 146 4.81 -5.41 -4.64
N ALA A 147 4.87 -6.20 -3.58
CA ALA A 147 3.97 -7.35 -3.44
C ALA A 147 2.89 -7.11 -2.38
N GLU A 148 1.71 -7.65 -2.66
CA GLU A 148 0.61 -7.69 -1.72
C GLU A 148 0.72 -8.92 -0.83
N VAL A 149 1.01 -8.65 0.44
CA VAL A 149 1.02 -9.64 1.52
C VAL A 149 0.20 -9.06 2.67
N TRP A 150 -1.05 -9.47 2.77
CA TRP A 150 -1.97 -8.95 3.79
C TRP A 150 -1.68 -9.57 5.15
N GLU A 151 -0.69 -8.99 5.85
CA GLU A 151 -0.18 -9.48 7.11
C GLU A 151 0.34 -8.37 8.03
N GLY A 152 0.50 -8.69 9.32
CA GLY A 152 1.17 -7.81 10.27
C GLY A 152 2.69 -7.74 10.04
N PHE A 153 3.36 -6.73 10.61
CA PHE A 153 4.77 -6.42 10.31
C PHE A 153 5.74 -7.58 10.59
N GLN A 154 5.47 -8.44 11.58
CA GLN A 154 6.33 -9.59 11.86
C GLN A 154 6.31 -10.66 10.77
N GLN A 155 5.18 -10.85 10.12
CA GLN A 155 5.06 -11.76 8.98
C GLN A 155 5.62 -11.09 7.72
N LEU A 156 5.33 -9.80 7.47
CA LEU A 156 5.94 -9.05 6.37
C LEU A 156 7.47 -9.15 6.39
N ALA A 157 8.10 -9.07 7.57
CA ALA A 157 9.54 -9.26 7.71
C ALA A 157 10.03 -10.61 7.16
N LYS A 158 9.24 -11.70 7.28
CA LYS A 158 9.61 -12.99 6.70
C LYS A 158 9.58 -12.96 5.17
N TYR A 159 8.59 -12.27 4.59
CA TYR A 159 8.51 -12.11 3.14
C TYR A 159 9.64 -11.25 2.56
N TYR A 160 10.12 -10.24 3.30
CA TYR A 160 11.30 -9.48 2.90
C TYR A 160 12.58 -10.32 2.77
N GLN A 161 12.65 -11.52 3.38
CA GLN A 161 13.76 -12.47 3.19
C GLN A 161 13.88 -12.98 1.75
N SER A 162 12.84 -12.85 0.93
CA SER A 162 12.86 -13.13 -0.51
C SER A 162 13.79 -12.19 -1.30
N GLY A 163 14.17 -11.06 -0.73
CA GLY A 163 14.86 -9.98 -1.43
C GLY A 163 13.95 -9.07 -2.24
N ILE A 164 12.61 -9.25 -2.16
CA ILE A 164 11.65 -8.36 -2.82
C ILE A 164 11.90 -6.90 -2.44
N THR A 165 11.76 -5.99 -3.41
CA THR A 165 12.02 -4.56 -3.19
C THR A 165 11.07 -3.98 -2.16
N SER A 166 9.76 -4.18 -2.32
CA SER A 166 8.75 -3.59 -1.46
C SER A 166 7.61 -4.56 -1.15
N LEU A 167 6.98 -4.35 0.01
CA LEU A 167 5.72 -4.96 0.41
C LEU A 167 4.76 -3.89 0.87
N PHE A 168 3.48 -3.98 0.47
CA PHE A 168 2.44 -3.10 1.01
C PHE A 168 2.30 -3.28 2.52
N ASN A 169 2.40 -2.17 3.26
CA ASN A 169 2.47 -2.22 4.71
C ASN A 169 1.07 -2.23 5.34
N PHE A 170 0.40 -3.38 5.28
CA PHE A 170 -0.92 -3.61 5.90
C PHE A 170 -0.92 -3.44 7.42
N ALA A 171 0.23 -3.51 8.07
CA ALA A 171 0.31 -3.26 9.51
C ALA A 171 -0.02 -1.81 9.89
N PHE A 172 0.13 -0.86 8.95
CA PHE A 172 -0.13 0.56 9.16
C PHE A 172 -1.35 1.07 8.39
N GLY A 173 -1.55 0.59 7.16
CA GLY A 173 -2.73 0.87 6.35
C GLY A 173 -3.96 0.06 6.76
N ASN A 174 -5.09 0.25 6.03
CA ASN A 174 -6.32 -0.47 6.26
C ASN A 174 -7.16 0.01 7.49
N SER A 175 -8.36 -0.54 7.62
CA SER A 175 -9.36 -0.21 8.66
C SER A 175 -8.94 -0.56 10.09
N ASP A 176 -8.07 -1.55 10.23
CA ASP A 176 -7.50 -2.06 11.48
C ASP A 176 -6.00 -1.77 11.61
N GLY A 177 -5.42 -1.07 10.63
CA GLY A 177 -4.03 -0.66 10.65
C GLY A 177 -3.69 0.36 11.74
N LYS A 178 -2.40 0.50 12.01
CA LYS A 178 -1.89 1.34 13.09
C LYS A 178 -2.32 2.82 12.95
N ILE A 179 -2.29 3.38 11.74
CA ILE A 179 -2.69 4.77 11.51
C ILE A 179 -4.16 4.96 11.84
N THR A 180 -5.05 4.09 11.35
CA THR A 180 -6.48 4.15 11.65
C THR A 180 -6.77 4.05 13.14
N ALA A 181 -6.09 3.12 13.84
CA ALA A 181 -6.24 2.95 15.28
C ALA A 181 -5.84 4.21 16.06
N VAL A 182 -4.73 4.84 15.66
CA VAL A 182 -4.21 6.06 16.31
C VAL A 182 -5.12 7.25 16.03
N ILE A 183 -5.57 7.43 14.81
CA ILE A 183 -6.49 8.52 14.42
C ILE A 183 -7.84 8.40 15.14
N ARG A 184 -8.39 7.20 15.27
CA ARG A 184 -9.62 6.95 16.07
C ARG A 184 -9.40 7.19 17.55
N GLY A 185 -8.22 6.90 18.06
CA GLY A 185 -7.82 7.11 19.45
C GLY A 185 -7.17 8.46 19.71
N ALA A 186 -7.35 9.47 18.85
CA ALA A 186 -6.81 10.81 19.05
C ALA A 186 -7.20 11.38 20.43
N GLY A 187 -6.25 12.02 21.11
CA GLY A 187 -6.40 12.49 22.49
C GLY A 187 -6.13 11.44 23.57
N ASN A 188 -5.95 10.15 23.19
CA ASN A 188 -5.58 9.09 24.13
C ASN A 188 -4.08 8.79 24.07
N ALA A 189 -3.34 9.26 25.07
CA ALA A 189 -1.88 9.13 25.16
C ALA A 189 -1.39 7.69 24.98
N SER A 190 -2.07 6.68 25.55
CA SER A 190 -1.67 5.28 25.44
C SER A 190 -1.83 4.71 24.03
N THR A 191 -2.64 5.34 23.19
CA THR A 191 -2.82 4.97 21.78
C THR A 191 -1.87 5.75 20.89
N VAL A 192 -1.76 7.06 21.09
CA VAL A 192 -0.97 7.98 20.27
C VAL A 192 0.51 7.58 20.23
N THR A 193 1.13 7.34 21.38
CA THR A 193 2.55 6.99 21.49
C THR A 193 2.88 5.66 20.80
N THR A 194 1.90 4.79 20.58
CA THR A 194 2.12 3.49 19.91
C THR A 194 2.50 3.63 18.43
N TYR A 195 2.27 4.78 17.79
CA TYR A 195 2.62 4.96 16.38
C TYR A 195 4.14 4.97 16.17
N ALA A 196 4.86 5.86 16.87
CA ALA A 196 6.32 5.92 16.77
C ALA A 196 7.00 4.62 17.21
N THR A 197 6.51 4.00 18.30
CA THR A 197 6.98 2.68 18.75
C THR A 197 6.77 1.59 17.69
N ALA A 198 5.63 1.59 17.00
CA ALA A 198 5.36 0.61 15.94
C ALA A 198 6.24 0.84 14.71
N LEU A 199 6.47 2.10 14.33
CA LEU A 199 7.36 2.47 13.22
C LEU A 199 8.78 1.92 13.46
N GLU A 200 9.36 2.16 14.63
CA GLU A 200 10.70 1.65 14.96
C GLU A 200 10.76 0.12 14.95
N LYS A 201 9.74 -0.56 15.49
CA LYS A 201 9.68 -2.04 15.51
C LYS A 201 9.60 -2.62 14.12
N ALA A 202 8.77 -2.05 13.25
CA ALA A 202 8.61 -2.50 11.88
C ALA A 202 9.91 -2.27 11.09
N ASP A 203 10.48 -1.07 11.14
CA ASP A 203 11.74 -0.71 10.48
C ASP A 203 12.88 -1.67 10.89
N LYS A 204 13.06 -1.92 12.18
CA LYS A 204 14.07 -2.87 12.67
C LYS A 204 13.85 -4.30 12.15
N ALA A 205 12.59 -4.76 12.09
CA ALA A 205 12.27 -6.10 11.63
C ALA A 205 12.53 -6.25 10.14
N TYR A 206 12.13 -5.27 9.33
CA TYR A 206 12.32 -5.27 7.88
C TYR A 206 13.80 -5.16 7.52
N LEU A 207 14.53 -4.24 8.17
CA LEU A 207 15.97 -4.04 7.96
C LEU A 207 16.79 -5.29 8.31
N ALA A 208 16.40 -6.02 9.36
CA ALA A 208 17.05 -7.28 9.73
C ALA A 208 16.79 -8.39 8.69
N ALA A 209 15.65 -8.37 8.02
CA ALA A 209 15.27 -9.36 7.01
C ALA A 209 15.86 -9.03 5.62
N ASN A 210 15.85 -7.76 5.23
CA ASN A 210 16.39 -7.26 3.96
C ASN A 210 16.98 -5.86 4.18
N PRO A 211 18.31 -5.68 4.16
CA PRO A 211 18.93 -4.37 4.38
C PRO A 211 18.60 -3.33 3.29
N ASN A 212 18.11 -3.77 2.14
CA ASN A 212 17.74 -2.93 1.00
C ASN A 212 16.21 -2.78 0.82
N TYR A 213 15.42 -3.18 1.82
CA TYR A 213 13.97 -3.06 1.72
C TYR A 213 13.55 -1.58 1.52
N ILE A 214 12.47 -1.40 0.80
CA ILE A 214 11.76 -0.14 0.66
C ILE A 214 10.34 -0.38 1.17
N ASP A 215 9.95 0.27 2.26
CA ASP A 215 8.57 0.16 2.75
C ASP A 215 7.57 0.73 1.74
N ALA A 216 6.38 0.17 1.65
CA ALA A 216 5.30 0.66 0.80
C ALA A 216 4.06 1.00 1.64
N PRO A 217 4.10 2.11 2.42
CA PRO A 217 2.97 2.52 3.23
C PRO A 217 1.82 3.01 2.35
N PHE A 218 0.59 2.74 2.80
CA PHE A 218 -0.66 3.17 2.18
C PHE A 218 -1.76 3.31 3.24
N LEU A 219 -2.84 4.04 2.96
CA LEU A 219 -4.01 4.12 3.84
C LEU A 219 -5.18 3.32 3.31
N SER A 220 -5.44 3.42 2.02
CA SER A 220 -6.56 2.83 1.31
C SER A 220 -6.09 2.18 0.02
N ASN A 221 -6.87 1.24 -0.49
CA ASN A 221 -6.72 0.69 -1.84
C ASN A 221 -8.09 0.27 -2.40
N HIS A 222 -8.12 -0.47 -3.50
CA HIS A 222 -9.34 -0.94 -4.15
C HIS A 222 -10.07 -2.06 -3.38
N ASP A 223 -9.43 -2.69 -2.39
CA ASP A 223 -9.99 -3.79 -1.57
C ASP A 223 -10.30 -3.37 -0.14
N VAL A 224 -9.60 -2.35 0.37
CA VAL A 224 -9.89 -1.79 1.70
C VAL A 224 -10.66 -0.49 1.59
N GLY A 225 -11.47 -0.19 2.60
CA GLY A 225 -12.26 1.02 2.62
C GLY A 225 -11.40 2.29 2.60
N ARG A 226 -11.98 3.38 2.10
CA ARG A 226 -11.32 4.68 2.04
C ARG A 226 -11.17 5.29 3.42
N ILE A 227 -10.02 5.89 3.69
CA ILE A 227 -9.68 6.49 5.00
C ILE A 227 -10.70 7.54 5.46
N ALA A 228 -11.36 8.26 4.56
CA ALA A 228 -12.41 9.21 4.91
C ALA A 228 -13.52 8.59 5.76
N GLY A 229 -13.89 7.33 5.49
CA GLY A 229 -14.84 6.58 6.31
C GLY A 229 -14.29 6.26 7.70
N PHE A 230 -13.05 5.85 7.80
CA PHE A 230 -12.40 5.48 9.06
C PHE A 230 -12.08 6.70 9.94
N ALA A 231 -11.84 7.85 9.33
CA ALA A 231 -11.64 9.13 10.00
C ALA A 231 -12.96 9.82 10.38
N ASN A 232 -14.12 9.16 10.23
CA ASN A 232 -15.47 9.72 10.48
C ASN A 232 -15.76 10.99 9.68
N ARG A 233 -15.18 11.11 8.48
CA ARG A 233 -15.27 12.31 7.62
C ARG A 233 -14.82 13.61 8.32
N ASP A 234 -13.94 13.49 9.30
CA ASP A 234 -13.33 14.61 10.01
C ASP A 234 -12.12 15.12 9.19
N PRO A 235 -12.12 16.38 8.70
CA PRO A 235 -11.06 16.89 7.85
C PRO A 235 -9.70 16.95 8.56
N LEU A 236 -9.67 17.22 9.86
CA LEU A 236 -8.41 17.29 10.62
C LEU A 236 -7.77 15.90 10.74
N LYS A 237 -8.60 14.90 11.03
CA LYS A 237 -8.16 13.50 11.08
C LYS A 237 -7.71 12.98 9.73
N MET A 238 -8.43 13.33 8.64
CA MET A 238 -8.04 12.98 7.27
C MET A 238 -6.67 13.53 6.91
N LYS A 239 -6.45 14.82 7.17
CA LYS A 239 -5.17 15.50 6.92
C LYS A 239 -4.04 14.84 7.68
N LEU A 240 -4.20 14.64 9.00
CA LEU A 240 -3.14 14.01 9.80
C LEU A 240 -2.88 12.56 9.38
N ALA A 241 -3.90 11.76 9.05
CA ALA A 241 -3.70 10.40 8.54
C ALA A 241 -2.85 10.40 7.26
N GLY A 242 -3.12 11.33 6.33
CA GLY A 242 -2.30 11.54 5.14
C GLY A 242 -0.85 11.88 5.47
N ALA A 243 -0.62 12.82 6.40
CA ALA A 243 0.73 13.16 6.85
C ALA A 243 1.44 11.97 7.52
N MET A 244 0.74 11.21 8.36
CA MET A 244 1.29 10.00 8.99
C MET A 244 1.75 9.01 7.92
N ASN A 245 0.96 8.74 6.88
CA ASN A 245 1.31 7.87 5.77
C ASN A 245 2.51 8.42 4.96
N ILE A 246 2.44 9.69 4.57
CA ILE A 246 3.46 10.35 3.73
C ILE A 246 4.81 10.42 4.44
N PHE A 247 4.85 10.60 5.75
CA PHE A 247 6.09 10.74 6.52
C PHE A 247 6.62 9.43 7.11
N MET A 248 5.95 8.29 6.86
CA MET A 248 6.49 6.98 7.26
C MET A 248 7.83 6.67 6.61
N GLY A 249 8.00 7.00 5.34
CA GLY A 249 9.20 6.68 4.57
C GLY A 249 8.91 5.78 3.37
N GLY A 250 9.94 5.15 2.80
CA GLY A 250 9.83 4.22 1.70
C GLY A 250 9.18 4.79 0.43
N CYS A 251 8.40 4.00 -0.27
CA CYS A 251 7.58 4.41 -1.42
C CYS A 251 6.12 4.53 -0.98
N CYS A 252 5.68 5.73 -0.63
CA CYS A 252 4.33 6.00 -0.14
C CYS A 252 3.31 5.90 -1.28
N PHE A 253 2.28 5.07 -1.08
CA PHE A 253 1.14 4.96 -1.99
C PHE A 253 -0.03 5.80 -1.50
N ILE A 254 -0.66 6.52 -2.42
CA ILE A 254 -1.88 7.30 -2.19
C ILE A 254 -2.93 6.76 -3.16
N TYR A 255 -4.03 6.25 -2.63
CA TYR A 255 -5.12 5.76 -3.45
C TYR A 255 -5.87 6.94 -4.06
N TYR A 256 -6.17 6.91 -5.38
CA TYR A 256 -6.83 8.03 -6.05
C TYR A 256 -8.09 8.49 -5.31
N GLY A 257 -8.25 9.80 -5.17
CA GLY A 257 -9.34 10.42 -4.43
C GLY A 257 -9.15 10.45 -2.91
N GLU A 258 -8.11 9.82 -2.36
CA GLU A 258 -7.73 9.94 -0.95
C GLU A 258 -7.33 11.39 -0.64
N GLU A 259 -6.57 11.99 -1.55
CA GLU A 259 -6.08 13.38 -1.47
C GLU A 259 -7.19 14.44 -1.48
N ILE A 260 -8.40 14.07 -1.87
CA ILE A 260 -9.59 14.93 -1.78
C ILE A 260 -10.63 14.42 -0.78
N GLY A 261 -10.29 13.38 -0.03
CA GLY A 261 -11.17 12.81 0.99
C GLY A 261 -12.41 12.11 0.45
N MET A 262 -12.32 11.46 -0.72
CA MET A 262 -13.43 10.67 -1.26
C MET A 262 -13.86 9.59 -0.28
N PRO A 263 -15.16 9.47 0.05
CA PRO A 263 -15.70 8.37 0.82
C PRO A 263 -15.85 7.10 -0.04
N GLY A 264 -16.07 5.96 0.59
CA GLY A 264 -16.26 4.66 -0.06
C GLY A 264 -15.67 3.55 0.81
N SER A 265 -16.44 3.12 1.82
CA SER A 265 -16.02 2.05 2.75
C SER A 265 -17.07 0.94 2.89
N GLY A 266 -18.10 0.96 2.04
CA GLY A 266 -19.16 -0.04 2.00
C GLY A 266 -18.77 -1.28 1.20
N ASN A 267 -19.58 -1.60 0.18
CA ASN A 267 -19.32 -2.70 -0.76
C ASN A 267 -18.09 -2.42 -1.64
N ASP A 268 -17.54 -3.45 -2.28
CA ASP A 268 -16.35 -3.32 -3.12
C ASP A 268 -16.48 -2.33 -4.27
N PRO A 269 -17.59 -2.29 -5.03
CA PRO A 269 -17.77 -1.30 -6.08
C PRO A 269 -17.66 0.14 -5.59
N SER A 270 -18.12 0.45 -4.37
CA SER A 270 -18.09 1.81 -3.79
C SER A 270 -16.69 2.28 -3.43
N LYS A 271 -15.76 1.36 -3.15
CA LYS A 271 -14.33 1.67 -2.96
C LYS A 271 -13.67 2.13 -4.27
N ARG A 272 -14.23 1.71 -5.42
CA ARG A 272 -13.76 1.96 -6.79
C ARG A 272 -14.58 3.02 -7.53
N ALA A 273 -15.28 3.90 -6.75
CA ALA A 273 -16.06 4.99 -7.30
C ALA A 273 -15.21 5.91 -8.21
N PRO A 274 -15.77 6.48 -9.28
CA PRO A 274 -15.05 7.40 -10.17
C PRO A 274 -14.49 8.60 -9.41
N MET A 275 -13.34 9.11 -9.85
CA MET A 275 -12.74 10.32 -9.30
C MET A 275 -13.70 11.49 -9.37
N TYR A 276 -13.83 12.23 -8.27
CA TYR A 276 -14.69 13.40 -8.16
C TYR A 276 -13.95 14.67 -8.57
N TRP A 277 -13.84 14.85 -9.89
CA TRP A 277 -13.09 15.95 -10.49
C TRP A 277 -13.75 17.32 -10.27
N ASN A 278 -15.07 17.41 -10.51
CA ASN A 278 -15.87 18.61 -10.32
C ASN A 278 -17.29 18.26 -9.87
N ALA A 279 -18.01 19.24 -9.32
CA ALA A 279 -19.37 19.05 -8.79
C ALA A 279 -20.38 18.62 -9.86
N ALA A 280 -20.23 19.10 -11.08
CA ALA A 280 -21.10 18.75 -12.22
C ALA A 280 -20.87 17.33 -12.77
N ARG A 281 -19.74 16.69 -12.42
CA ARG A 281 -19.34 15.35 -12.90
C ARG A 281 -19.27 15.24 -14.42
N ASP A 282 -18.96 16.32 -15.12
CA ASP A 282 -18.90 16.42 -16.57
C ASP A 282 -17.47 16.53 -17.14
N ASN A 283 -16.46 16.63 -16.25
CA ASN A 283 -15.05 16.75 -16.63
C ASN A 283 -14.29 15.45 -16.34
N GLY A 284 -14.19 14.55 -17.33
CA GLY A 284 -13.38 13.34 -17.25
C GLY A 284 -13.88 12.27 -16.27
N THR A 285 -15.08 12.43 -15.71
CA THR A 285 -15.68 11.43 -14.83
C THR A 285 -16.07 10.19 -15.61
N THR A 286 -15.58 9.03 -15.20
CA THR A 286 -15.94 7.72 -15.78
C THR A 286 -17.26 7.21 -15.21
N ASN A 287 -17.83 6.19 -15.85
CA ASN A 287 -18.98 5.49 -15.27
C ASN A 287 -18.56 4.75 -13.98
N PRO A 288 -19.43 4.72 -12.96
CA PRO A 288 -19.19 3.90 -11.78
C PRO A 288 -19.27 2.41 -12.13
N PRO A 289 -18.59 1.54 -11.37
CA PRO A 289 -18.83 0.10 -11.47
C PRO A 289 -20.31 -0.24 -11.18
N PRO A 290 -20.83 -1.37 -11.69
CA PRO A 290 -22.13 -1.87 -11.26
C PRO A 290 -22.20 -1.96 -9.72
N ASP A 291 -23.37 -1.68 -9.17
CA ASP A 291 -23.66 -1.70 -7.72
C ASP A 291 -22.81 -0.73 -6.86
N CYS A 292 -22.16 0.24 -7.50
CA CYS A 292 -21.46 1.30 -6.78
C CYS A 292 -22.46 2.28 -6.15
N GLU A 293 -22.39 2.39 -4.84
CA GLU A 293 -23.17 3.37 -4.08
C GLU A 293 -22.39 4.69 -4.03
N LEU A 294 -22.72 5.60 -4.93
CA LEU A 294 -22.15 6.95 -4.89
C LEU A 294 -22.76 7.72 -3.73
N PRO A 295 -21.96 8.45 -2.92
CA PRO A 295 -22.49 9.29 -1.89
C PRO A 295 -23.32 10.44 -2.48
N GLU A 296 -24.40 10.81 -1.81
CA GLU A 296 -25.22 11.97 -2.20
C GLU A 296 -24.40 13.25 -2.14
N GLU A 297 -23.54 13.38 -1.11
CA GLU A 297 -22.65 14.51 -0.92
C GLU A 297 -21.22 14.04 -0.64
N TYR A 298 -20.26 14.75 -1.20
CA TYR A 298 -18.83 14.58 -0.88
C TYR A 298 -18.45 15.60 0.21
N PRO A 299 -18.06 15.14 1.41
CA PRO A 299 -17.97 15.99 2.60
C PRO A 299 -16.93 17.11 2.47
N PHE A 300 -15.98 16.97 1.54
CA PHE A 300 -14.87 17.93 1.37
C PHE A 300 -14.91 18.64 0.00
N GLY A 301 -15.95 18.38 -0.81
CA GLY A 301 -16.05 18.91 -2.16
C GLY A 301 -15.24 18.15 -3.21
N SER A 302 -15.33 18.61 -4.44
CA SER A 302 -14.59 18.10 -5.60
C SER A 302 -13.12 18.58 -5.62
N LEU A 303 -12.31 17.98 -6.50
CA LEU A 303 -10.95 18.48 -6.73
C LEU A 303 -10.93 19.95 -7.16
N GLU A 304 -11.83 20.35 -8.07
CA GLU A 304 -11.92 21.73 -8.59
C GLU A 304 -12.16 22.73 -7.45
N GLU A 305 -13.07 22.40 -6.55
CA GLU A 305 -13.37 23.24 -5.38
C GLU A 305 -12.18 23.29 -4.41
N GLN A 306 -11.53 22.18 -4.16
CA GLN A 306 -10.40 22.08 -3.23
C GLN A 306 -9.11 22.73 -3.76
N LEU A 307 -8.93 22.86 -5.07
CA LEU A 307 -7.79 23.56 -5.67
C LEU A 307 -7.73 25.05 -5.25
N GLY A 308 -8.90 25.67 -5.07
CA GLY A 308 -9.03 27.09 -4.67
C GLY A 308 -9.05 27.35 -3.17
N ASP A 309 -9.03 26.30 -2.34
CA ASP A 309 -9.07 26.39 -0.87
C ASP A 309 -7.74 25.91 -0.25
N ASP A 310 -6.94 26.86 0.23
CA ASP A 310 -5.64 26.57 0.85
C ASP A 310 -5.77 25.68 2.11
N ALA A 311 -6.93 25.68 2.76
CA ALA A 311 -7.24 24.86 3.92
C ALA A 311 -7.81 23.47 3.54
N SER A 312 -7.94 23.13 2.25
CA SER A 312 -8.49 21.86 1.80
C SER A 312 -7.61 20.65 2.15
N VAL A 313 -8.21 19.45 2.10
CA VAL A 313 -7.48 18.19 2.22
C VAL A 313 -6.45 18.06 1.10
N TYR A 314 -6.81 18.42 -0.14
CA TYR A 314 -5.93 18.39 -1.30
C TYR A 314 -4.67 19.24 -1.12
N ASN A 315 -4.83 20.49 -0.71
CA ASN A 315 -3.69 21.39 -0.53
C ASN A 315 -2.81 20.99 0.66
N TYR A 316 -3.38 20.37 1.68
CA TYR A 316 -2.62 19.77 2.77
C TYR A 316 -1.74 18.59 2.27
N TYR A 317 -2.31 17.67 1.48
CA TYR A 317 -1.54 16.57 0.86
C TYR A 317 -0.41 17.10 -0.03
N ARG A 318 -0.68 18.14 -0.85
CA ARG A 318 0.35 18.80 -1.66
C ARG A 318 1.51 19.33 -0.81
N GLN A 319 1.21 19.99 0.31
CA GLN A 319 2.21 20.50 1.24
C GLN A 319 3.01 19.36 1.88
N ALA A 320 2.36 18.31 2.36
CA ALA A 320 3.03 17.13 2.92
C ALA A 320 3.99 16.47 1.92
N ILE A 321 3.56 16.30 0.68
CA ILE A 321 4.39 15.75 -0.41
C ILE A 321 5.56 16.69 -0.72
N ALA A 322 5.34 18.01 -0.75
CA ALA A 322 6.39 18.99 -0.98
C ALA A 322 7.47 18.95 0.12
N ILE A 323 7.06 18.87 1.38
CA ILE A 323 7.97 18.71 2.52
C ILE A 323 8.78 17.41 2.39
N ARG A 324 8.12 16.28 2.12
CA ARG A 324 8.80 15.00 1.92
C ARG A 324 9.82 15.05 0.78
N LYS A 325 9.50 15.71 -0.33
CA LYS A 325 10.43 15.88 -1.48
C LYS A 325 11.61 16.77 -1.13
N ALA A 326 11.38 17.82 -0.35
CA ALA A 326 12.44 18.75 0.09
C ALA A 326 13.39 18.12 1.13
N LEU A 327 12.92 17.13 1.87
CA LEU A 327 13.66 16.45 2.95
C LEU A 327 13.80 14.95 2.67
N PRO A 328 14.75 14.52 1.82
CA PRO A 328 14.92 13.10 1.45
C PRO A 328 15.16 12.16 2.65
N VAL A 329 15.66 12.66 3.75
CA VAL A 329 15.82 11.92 5.00
C VAL A 329 14.49 11.34 5.51
N ILE A 330 13.35 11.93 5.15
CA ILE A 330 12.02 11.40 5.49
C ILE A 330 11.77 10.08 4.74
N SER A 331 12.05 10.03 3.45
CA SER A 331 11.79 8.86 2.61
C SER A 331 12.83 7.75 2.74
N HIS A 332 14.09 8.10 2.93
CA HIS A 332 15.21 7.15 2.95
C HIS A 332 15.70 6.80 4.36
N GLY A 333 15.33 7.60 5.38
CA GLY A 333 15.86 7.48 6.72
C GLY A 333 15.34 6.25 7.49
N LYS A 334 16.24 5.64 8.26
CA LYS A 334 15.90 4.64 9.28
C LYS A 334 15.14 5.30 10.41
N THR A 335 14.12 4.62 10.92
CA THR A 335 13.23 5.15 11.94
C THR A 335 13.63 4.72 13.33
N THR A 336 13.67 5.67 14.26
CA THR A 336 13.87 5.43 15.70
C THR A 336 12.84 6.21 16.49
N GLU A 337 12.20 5.59 17.46
CA GLU A 337 11.31 6.27 18.40
C GLU A 337 12.09 7.30 19.23
N GLU A 338 11.60 8.55 19.29
CA GLU A 338 12.16 9.56 20.20
C GLU A 338 11.40 9.52 21.53
N LYS A 339 11.82 8.59 22.40
CA LYS A 339 11.12 8.23 23.63
C LYS A 339 10.89 9.40 24.59
N ALA A 340 11.83 10.33 24.62
CA ALA A 340 11.73 11.49 25.52
C ALA A 340 10.60 12.45 25.12
N LEU A 341 10.24 12.48 23.84
CA LEU A 341 9.19 13.32 23.28
C LEU A 341 7.94 12.52 22.84
N ASN A 342 8.02 11.20 22.77
CA ASN A 342 6.89 10.32 22.44
C ASN A 342 6.01 10.10 23.69
N ILE A 343 5.38 11.17 24.17
CA ILE A 343 4.63 11.21 25.43
C ILE A 343 3.31 11.95 25.26
N GLY A 344 2.36 11.64 26.11
CA GLY A 344 1.03 12.29 26.04
C GLY A 344 0.37 12.06 24.69
N CYS A 345 -0.11 13.11 24.08
CA CYS A 345 -0.71 13.08 22.75
C CYS A 345 0.28 13.45 21.62
N ILE A 346 1.57 13.44 21.90
CA ILE A 346 2.63 13.64 20.92
C ILE A 346 3.17 12.29 20.52
N SER A 347 3.20 12.02 19.21
CA SER A 347 3.99 10.94 18.62
C SER A 347 5.27 11.51 18.03
N ALA A 348 6.44 11.01 18.49
CA ALA A 348 7.72 11.56 18.11
C ALA A 348 8.70 10.46 17.68
N PHE A 349 9.33 10.66 16.51
CA PHE A 349 10.33 9.74 15.97
C PHE A 349 11.38 10.49 15.15
N ARG A 350 12.57 9.90 15.08
CA ARG A 350 13.69 10.35 14.28
C ARG A 350 13.79 9.57 12.99
N LYS A 351 14.28 10.24 11.96
CA LYS A 351 14.79 9.62 10.74
C LYS A 351 16.26 9.98 10.54
N THR A 352 17.07 8.97 10.22
CA THR A 352 18.52 9.15 9.99
C THR A 352 18.88 8.57 8.64
N TRP A 353 19.51 9.38 7.76
CA TRP A 353 19.97 8.97 6.46
C TRP A 353 21.23 9.74 6.06
N ASN A 354 22.31 9.00 5.77
CA ASN A 354 23.63 9.58 5.55
C ASN A 354 24.01 10.51 6.73
N ASP A 355 24.36 11.76 6.45
CA ASP A 355 24.70 12.77 7.46
C ASP A 355 23.50 13.61 7.93
N GLN A 356 22.29 13.28 7.50
CA GLN A 356 21.08 14.01 7.86
C GLN A 356 20.29 13.30 8.95
N GLU A 357 19.79 14.10 9.87
CA GLU A 357 18.83 13.65 10.88
C GLU A 357 17.63 14.61 10.91
N CYS A 358 16.42 14.07 10.88
CA CYS A 358 15.23 14.84 11.16
C CYS A 358 14.44 14.24 12.32
N LEU A 359 13.80 15.09 13.09
CA LEU A 359 12.90 14.76 14.19
C LEU A 359 11.49 15.18 13.77
N ILE A 360 10.56 14.25 13.78
CA ILE A 360 9.17 14.47 13.41
C ILE A 360 8.31 14.35 14.67
N LEU A 361 7.56 15.41 14.97
CA LEU A 361 6.60 15.47 16.08
C LEU A 361 5.20 15.66 15.50
N MET A 362 4.27 14.84 15.95
CA MET A 362 2.87 14.89 15.54
C MET A 362 1.99 15.03 16.78
N ASN A 363 1.25 16.14 16.89
CA ASN A 363 0.23 16.30 17.91
C ASN A 363 -1.06 15.60 17.45
N ILE A 364 -1.38 14.49 18.06
CA ILE A 364 -2.56 13.67 17.70
C ILE A 364 -3.66 13.95 18.74
N ASN A 365 -4.06 15.21 18.83
CA ASN A 365 -5.08 15.70 19.73
C ASN A 365 -5.91 16.82 19.06
N THR A 366 -7.10 17.04 19.58
CA THR A 366 -8.00 18.15 19.20
C THR A 366 -7.59 19.50 19.81
N GLU A 367 -6.61 19.50 20.70
CA GLU A 367 -6.08 20.68 21.37
C GLU A 367 -4.62 20.90 21.00
N ALA A 368 -4.20 22.16 21.03
CA ALA A 368 -2.79 22.52 20.87
C ALA A 368 -1.94 21.94 22.02
N ALA A 369 -0.67 21.72 21.76
CA ALA A 369 0.27 21.20 22.74
C ALA A 369 1.59 21.97 22.71
N GLN A 370 2.23 22.09 23.87
CA GLN A 370 3.59 22.63 24.00
C GLN A 370 4.57 21.49 24.25
N VAL A 371 5.71 21.53 23.57
CA VAL A 371 6.79 20.56 23.72
C VAL A 371 8.07 21.30 24.09
N ASP A 372 8.69 20.89 25.21
CA ASP A 372 9.99 21.42 25.62
C ASP A 372 11.13 20.70 24.86
N LEU A 373 11.87 21.46 24.09
CA LEU A 373 13.04 21.04 23.33
C LEU A 373 14.37 21.50 23.92
N SER A 374 14.40 21.88 25.22
CA SER A 374 15.62 22.36 25.88
C SER A 374 16.80 21.37 25.84
N ALA A 375 16.51 20.07 25.76
CA ALA A 375 17.50 19.00 25.58
C ALA A 375 17.92 18.78 24.12
N TYR A 376 17.38 19.54 23.16
CA TYR A 376 17.57 19.36 21.71
C TYR A 376 18.34 20.55 21.10
N GLU A 377 19.47 20.91 21.71
CA GLU A 377 20.34 21.96 21.19
C GLU A 377 20.81 21.62 19.75
N GLY A 378 20.84 22.63 18.87
CA GLY A 378 21.22 22.48 17.46
C GLY A 378 20.10 22.01 16.53
N TRP A 379 18.92 21.67 17.07
CA TRP A 379 17.76 21.37 16.23
C TRP A 379 17.00 22.65 15.85
N THR A 380 16.65 22.77 14.56
CA THR A 380 15.91 23.91 14.02
C THR A 380 14.65 23.48 13.34
N LEU A 381 13.59 24.27 13.45
CA LEU A 381 12.31 24.01 12.79
C LEU A 381 12.48 24.17 11.27
N ALA A 382 12.39 23.09 10.54
CA ALA A 382 12.60 23.03 9.09
C ALA A 382 11.29 23.11 8.30
N ALA A 383 10.22 22.49 8.82
CA ALA A 383 8.91 22.50 8.20
C ALA A 383 7.80 22.31 9.22
N THR A 384 6.65 22.85 8.93
CA THR A 384 5.41 22.67 9.69
C THR A 384 4.26 22.29 8.78
N LEU A 385 3.29 21.55 9.31
CA LEU A 385 2.08 21.19 8.59
C LEU A 385 0.91 21.22 9.58
N SER A 386 0.05 22.22 9.44
CA SER A 386 -1.09 22.44 10.32
C SER A 386 -2.38 21.90 9.69
N ALA A 387 -3.09 21.03 10.40
CA ALA A 387 -4.37 20.52 9.91
C ALA A 387 -5.51 21.51 10.15
N ASP A 388 -5.47 22.27 11.24
CA ASP A 388 -6.50 23.25 11.64
C ASP A 388 -6.25 24.69 11.16
N GLY A 389 -5.09 24.91 10.48
CA GLY A 389 -4.68 26.21 9.96
C GLY A 389 -4.02 27.14 10.99
N ASN A 390 -3.91 26.72 12.26
CA ASN A 390 -3.20 27.50 13.27
C ASN A 390 -1.69 27.39 13.11
N GLU A 391 -0.97 28.45 13.46
CA GLU A 391 0.48 28.51 13.33
C GLU A 391 1.18 27.52 14.28
N ILE A 392 2.25 26.93 13.82
CA ILE A 392 3.17 26.09 14.59
C ILE A 392 4.48 26.84 14.70
N THR A 393 4.93 27.14 15.91
CA THR A 393 6.10 27.98 16.17
C THR A 393 7.11 27.32 17.10
N LEU A 394 8.37 27.70 16.96
CA LEU A 394 9.45 27.37 17.90
C LEU A 394 10.03 28.66 18.45
N GLU A 395 9.72 28.96 19.72
CA GLU A 395 10.24 30.14 20.42
C GLU A 395 11.22 29.70 21.52
N GLY A 396 12.48 30.03 21.33
CA GLY A 396 13.55 29.52 22.19
C GLY A 396 13.61 28.00 22.12
N THR A 397 13.24 27.33 23.22
CA THR A 397 13.17 25.85 23.29
C THR A 397 11.75 25.32 23.38
N THR A 398 10.75 26.18 23.28
CA THR A 398 9.34 25.77 23.32
C THR A 398 8.77 25.65 21.92
N LEU A 399 8.32 24.45 21.56
CA LEU A 399 7.60 24.17 20.32
C LEU A 399 6.10 24.17 20.61
N ASP A 400 5.38 25.12 20.00
CA ASP A 400 3.91 25.18 20.04
C ASP A 400 3.35 24.43 18.82
N LEU A 401 2.66 23.32 19.07
CA LEU A 401 2.01 22.49 18.05
C LEU A 401 0.51 22.74 18.05
N SER A 402 -0.06 23.08 16.89
CA SER A 402 -1.51 23.18 16.71
C SER A 402 -2.21 21.82 16.87
N ALA A 403 -3.54 21.81 16.96
CA ALA A 403 -4.33 20.59 16.93
C ALA A 403 -4.07 19.82 15.63
N PHE A 404 -3.79 18.51 15.73
CA PHE A 404 -3.40 17.66 14.61
C PHE A 404 -2.23 18.22 13.77
N GLY A 405 -1.35 19.02 14.41
CA GLY A 405 -0.20 19.65 13.79
C GLY A 405 1.03 18.73 13.73
N VAL A 406 1.87 18.97 12.75
CA VAL A 406 3.15 18.26 12.53
C VAL A 406 4.28 19.28 12.47
N ALA A 407 5.34 19.05 13.24
CA ALA A 407 6.59 19.79 13.14
C ALA A 407 7.73 18.85 12.73
N ILE A 408 8.59 19.32 11.86
CA ILE A 408 9.79 18.62 11.41
C ILE A 408 10.99 19.50 11.70
N LEU A 409 11.89 18.98 12.52
CA LEU A 409 13.13 19.66 12.86
C LEU A 409 14.31 18.95 12.19
N LEU A 410 15.33 19.72 11.83
CA LEU A 410 16.61 19.21 11.33
C LEU A 410 17.72 19.52 12.32
N LEU A 411 18.62 18.56 12.52
CA LEU A 411 19.84 18.79 13.26
C LEU A 411 20.84 19.55 12.38
N GLN A 412 21.20 20.75 12.81
CA GLN A 412 22.27 21.52 12.17
C GLN A 412 23.62 20.93 12.62
N LYS A 413 24.43 20.48 11.66
CA LYS A 413 25.82 20.03 11.87
C LYS A 413 26.81 21.14 11.58
#